data_1623ffef445ff3da4b4c447d5d1db24b
#
_entry.id   1623ffef445ff3da4b4c447d5d1db24b
#
_cell.length_a   1.000
_cell.length_b   1.000
_cell.length_c   1.000
_cell.angle_alpha   90.00
_cell.angle_beta   90.00
_cell.angle_gamma   90.00
#
_symmetry.space_group_name_H-M   'P 1'
#
loop_
_entity.id
_entity.type
_entity.pdbx_description
1 polymer ?
#
loop_
_entity_poly.entity_id
_entity_poly.type
_entity_poly.pdbx_seq_one_letter_code
_entity_poly.pdbx_strand_id
1 'polypeptide(L)' 'MYAIVCKSDGFPICRQLPGVTPDPVVTWSTEVAAKAFISSKGAESEFHAVQLTDEAMDRIARAMGHPVEAITFDPYPT' A
#
# COMPACT_ATOMS: atom_id res chain seq x y z
N MET A 1 -1.84 5.97 -8.93
CA MET A 1 -1.57 4.74 -8.20
C MET A 1 -1.70 5.01 -6.70
N TYR A 2 -2.30 4.10 -5.96
CA TYR A 2 -2.62 4.31 -4.56
C TYR A 2 -2.11 3.15 -3.71
N ALA A 3 -1.58 3.45 -2.53
CA ALA A 3 -1.25 2.45 -1.51
C ALA A 3 -2.24 2.56 -0.36
N ILE A 4 -2.34 1.52 0.44
CA ILE A 4 -3.12 1.53 1.67
C ILE A 4 -2.14 1.53 2.83
N VAL A 5 -2.27 2.53 3.70
CA VAL A 5 -1.31 2.82 4.75
C VAL A 5 -2.03 2.80 6.10
N CYS A 6 -1.39 2.22 7.09
CA CYS A 6 -1.91 2.23 8.46
C CYS A 6 -1.82 3.64 9.05
N LYS A 7 -2.91 4.09 9.65
CA LYS A 7 -2.99 5.45 10.22
C LYS A 7 -2.11 5.64 11.44
N SER A 8 -1.86 4.57 12.20
CA SER A 8 -1.14 4.69 13.46
C SER A 8 0.38 4.73 13.29
N ASP A 9 0.93 3.96 12.36
CA ASP A 9 2.39 3.83 12.19
C ASP A 9 2.91 4.24 10.82
N GLY A 10 2.02 4.50 9.87
CA GLY A 10 2.41 4.89 8.52
C GLY A 10 2.91 3.74 7.65
N PHE A 11 2.77 2.50 8.11
CA PHE A 11 3.24 1.34 7.34
C PHE A 11 2.23 0.97 6.26
N PRO A 12 2.71 0.70 5.04
CA PRO A 12 1.83 0.29 3.95
C PRO A 12 1.50 -1.20 4.04
N ILE A 13 0.45 -1.61 3.32
CA ILE A 13 0.20 -3.03 3.09
C ILE A 13 1.25 -3.54 2.12
N CYS A 14 1.96 -4.58 2.53
CA CYS A 14 2.98 -5.24 1.72
C CYS A 14 2.57 -6.68 1.44
N ARG A 15 3.17 -7.27 0.40
CA ARG A 15 2.94 -8.67 0.06
C ARG A 15 4.28 -9.40 0.05
N GLN A 16 4.35 -10.50 0.78
CA GLN A 16 5.52 -11.34 0.76
C GLN A 16 5.54 -12.16 -0.54
N LEU A 17 6.63 -12.04 -1.30
CA LEU A 17 6.84 -12.79 -2.53
C LEU A 17 8.12 -13.62 -2.38
N PRO A 18 8.11 -14.93 -2.81
CA PRO A 18 9.30 -15.75 -2.76
C PRO A 18 10.45 -15.12 -3.56
N GLY A 19 11.62 -15.04 -2.95
CA GLY A 19 12.81 -14.51 -3.60
C GLY A 19 12.86 -12.99 -3.73
N VAL A 20 11.88 -12.28 -3.20
CA VAL A 20 11.84 -10.80 -3.23
C VAL A 20 12.03 -10.27 -1.80
N THR A 21 13.07 -9.49 -1.61
CA THR A 21 13.37 -8.87 -0.31
C THR A 21 13.86 -7.45 -0.57
N PRO A 22 13.30 -6.42 0.12
CA PRO A 22 12.18 -6.47 1.06
C PRO A 22 10.83 -6.70 0.38
N ASP A 23 9.80 -6.96 1.18
CA ASP A 23 8.44 -7.15 0.66
C ASP A 23 7.97 -5.89 -0.08
N PRO A 24 7.46 -6.03 -1.31
CA PRO A 24 6.97 -4.87 -2.05
C PRO A 24 5.66 -4.34 -1.49
N VAL A 25 5.46 -3.03 -1.67
CA VAL A 25 4.21 -2.36 -1.31
C VAL A 25 3.15 -2.70 -2.34
N VAL A 26 1.98 -3.12 -1.88
CA VAL A 26 0.85 -3.40 -2.77
C VAL A 26 0.17 -2.08 -3.14
N THR A 27 -0.13 -1.89 -4.42
CA THR A 27 -0.76 -0.68 -4.92
C THR A 27 -2.01 -0.99 -5.74
N TRP A 28 -2.88 0.00 -5.81
CA TRP A 28 -4.10 -0.02 -6.62
C TRP A 28 -4.04 1.11 -7.62
N SER A 29 -4.58 0.91 -8.82
CA SER A 29 -4.51 1.93 -9.87
C SER A 29 -5.47 3.09 -9.61
N THR A 30 -6.52 2.90 -8.81
CA THR A 30 -7.50 3.94 -8.49
C THR A 30 -7.75 4.01 -6.99
N GLU A 31 -8.18 5.20 -6.55
CA GLU A 31 -8.57 5.40 -5.15
C GLU A 31 -9.80 4.54 -4.81
N VAL A 32 -10.74 4.42 -5.74
CA VAL A 32 -11.95 3.63 -5.54
C VAL A 32 -11.59 2.17 -5.24
N ALA A 33 -10.66 1.59 -6.00
CA ALA A 33 -10.23 0.20 -5.79
C ALA A 33 -9.56 0.03 -4.42
N ALA A 34 -8.70 0.96 -4.02
CA ALA A 34 -8.05 0.92 -2.72
C ALA A 34 -9.07 1.04 -1.59
N LYS A 35 -10.00 1.97 -1.68
CA LYS A 35 -11.04 2.14 -0.67
C LYS A 35 -11.97 0.94 -0.60
N ALA A 36 -12.30 0.33 -1.74
CA ALA A 36 -13.12 -0.87 -1.77
C ALA A 36 -12.44 -2.04 -1.03
N PHE A 37 -11.13 -2.17 -1.19
CA PHE A 37 -10.38 -3.18 -0.46
C PHE A 37 -10.45 -2.93 1.05
N ILE A 38 -10.23 -1.68 1.49
CA ILE A 38 -10.32 -1.33 2.91
C ILE A 38 -11.70 -1.65 3.46
N SER A 39 -12.76 -1.27 2.74
CA SER A 39 -14.14 -1.56 3.15
C SER A 39 -14.43 -3.05 3.23
N SER A 40 -13.90 -3.83 2.30
CA SER A 40 -14.12 -5.28 2.30
C SER A 40 -13.50 -5.97 3.50
N LYS A 41 -12.49 -5.34 4.12
CA LYS A 41 -11.82 -5.84 5.33
C LYS A 41 -12.34 -5.21 6.60
N GLY A 42 -13.28 -4.26 6.51
CA GLY A 42 -13.80 -3.54 7.68
C GLY A 42 -12.73 -2.74 8.39
N ALA A 43 -11.76 -2.19 7.67
CA ALA A 43 -10.56 -1.59 8.25
C ALA A 43 -10.48 -0.07 8.05
N GLU A 44 -11.60 0.60 7.81
CA GLU A 44 -11.63 2.03 7.52
C GLU A 44 -11.11 2.89 8.69
N SER A 45 -11.23 2.41 9.91
CA SER A 45 -10.74 3.14 11.08
C SER A 45 -9.22 3.03 11.25
N GLU A 46 -8.60 2.00 10.67
CA GLU A 46 -7.18 1.71 10.86
C GLU A 46 -6.32 2.07 9.65
N PHE A 47 -6.89 2.04 8.45
CA PHE A 47 -6.17 2.23 7.20
C PHE A 47 -6.80 3.31 6.34
N HIS A 48 -5.99 3.91 5.47
CA HIS A 48 -6.48 4.88 4.49
C HIS A 48 -5.72 4.73 3.17
N ALA A 49 -6.37 5.16 2.08
CA ALA A 49 -5.75 5.16 0.76
C ALA A 49 -4.90 6.42 0.61
N VAL A 50 -3.70 6.26 0.07
CA VAL A 50 -2.74 7.34 -0.14
C VAL A 50 -2.26 7.31 -1.58
N GLN A 51 -2.33 8.46 -2.27
CA GLN A 51 -1.77 8.56 -3.61
C GLN A 51 -0.25 8.41 -3.54
N LEU A 52 0.30 7.54 -4.38
CA LEU A 52 1.75 7.32 -4.42
C LEU A 52 2.42 8.37 -5.29
N THR A 53 2.75 9.49 -4.65
CA THR A 53 3.65 10.50 -5.20
C THR A 53 5.07 10.17 -4.77
N ASP A 54 6.07 10.87 -5.33
CA ASP A 54 7.46 10.70 -4.89
C ASP A 54 7.61 11.00 -3.40
N GLU A 55 6.89 12.01 -2.90
CA GLU A 55 6.90 12.34 -1.47
C GLU A 55 6.29 11.23 -0.62
N ALA A 56 5.21 10.62 -1.09
CA ALA A 56 4.57 9.52 -0.37
C ALA A 56 5.49 8.30 -0.32
N MET A 57 6.18 7.99 -1.41
CA MET A 57 7.15 6.90 -1.46
C MET A 57 8.30 7.16 -0.48
N ASP A 58 8.80 8.39 -0.40
CA ASP A 58 9.84 8.76 0.56
C ASP A 58 9.38 8.56 2.00
N ARG A 59 8.16 8.98 2.31
CA ARG A 59 7.60 8.80 3.66
C ARG A 59 7.47 7.33 4.03
N ILE A 60 7.00 6.51 3.10
CA ILE A 60 6.88 5.07 3.30
C ILE A 60 8.27 4.45 3.52
N ALA A 61 9.25 4.81 2.69
CA ALA A 61 10.61 4.31 2.84
C ALA A 61 11.20 4.68 4.19
N ARG A 62 10.96 5.88 4.67
CA ARG A 62 11.43 6.32 5.99
C ARG A 62 10.74 5.55 7.12
N ALA A 63 9.45 5.32 7.00
CA ALA A 63 8.72 4.54 8.00
C ALA A 63 9.20 3.10 8.05
N MET A 64 9.49 2.52 6.89
CA MET A 64 9.98 1.14 6.79
C MET A 64 11.47 1.01 7.15
N GLY A 65 12.22 2.10 7.05
CA GLY A 65 13.66 2.10 7.32
C GLY A 65 14.52 1.58 6.17
N HIS A 66 13.95 1.44 4.96
CA HIS A 66 14.67 0.99 3.77
C HIS A 66 13.89 1.41 2.51
N PRO A 67 14.56 1.46 1.34
CA PRO A 67 13.84 1.71 0.08
C PRO A 67 12.78 0.65 -0.17
N VAL A 68 11.66 1.06 -0.77
CA VAL A 68 10.55 0.16 -1.07
C VAL A 68 10.27 0.13 -2.56
N GLU A 69 9.75 -0.99 -3.03
CA GLU A 69 9.24 -1.16 -4.38
C GLU A 69 7.73 -1.34 -4.31
N ALA A 70 7.06 -1.02 -5.40
CA ALA A 70 5.60 -1.11 -5.49
C ALA A 70 5.20 -2.13 -6.54
N ILE A 71 4.15 -2.90 -6.25
CA ILE A 71 3.52 -3.81 -7.21
C ILE A 71 2.06 -3.44 -7.35
N THR A 72 1.50 -3.64 -8.54
CA THR A 72 0.08 -3.37 -8.78
C THR A 72 -0.74 -4.59 -8.43
N PHE A 73 -1.84 -4.37 -7.71
CA PHE A 73 -2.72 -5.44 -7.23
C PHE A 73 -4.03 -5.53 -8.01
N ASP A 74 -4.60 -4.41 -8.38
CA ASP A 74 -5.98 -4.33 -8.86
C ASP A 74 -6.23 -4.69 -10.33
N PRO A 75 -5.26 -5.03 -11.18
CA PRO A 75 -5.62 -5.64 -12.46
C PRO A 75 -6.14 -7.07 -12.30
N TYR A 76 -6.02 -7.65 -11.13
CA TYR A 76 -6.57 -8.98 -10.90
C TYR A 76 -8.07 -8.90 -10.71
N PRO A 77 -8.83 -9.65 -11.48
CA PRO A 77 -10.25 -9.75 -11.20
C PRO A 77 -10.45 -10.40 -9.84
N THR A 78 -11.21 -9.77 -9.07
CA THR A 78 -11.54 -10.27 -7.74
C THR A 78 -12.98 -10.74 -7.71
#